data_817ab250f0b82b618d1ced72e3d3faef
#
_entry.id   817ab250f0b82b618d1ced72e3d3faef
#
_cell.length_a   1.000
_cell.length_b   1.000
_cell.length_c   1.000
_cell.angle_alpha   90.00
_cell.angle_beta   90.00
_cell.angle_gamma   90.00
#
_symmetry.space_group_name_H-M   'P 1'
#
loop_
_entity.id
_entity.type
_entity.pdbx_description
1 polymer ?
#
loop_
_entity_poly.entity_id
_entity_poly.type
_entity_poly.pdbx_seq_one_letter_code
_entity_poly.pdbx_strand_id
1 'polypeptide(L)'
;MSVDFEALRRCAPPAGMPFELTRIGHVVLNVSDLQRSVAFYTGLLGFRVSDVYTEDIMPGGMVFMRCNTDHHGVALVGGLPPGRVNQDLNHLAFEVGS
;
A
#
# COMPACT_ATOMS: atom_id res chain seq x y z
N MET A 1 -9.23 5.80 27.67
CA MET A 1 -10.22 4.93 27.01
C MET A 1 -9.60 3.56 26.84
N SER A 2 -10.26 2.56 27.30
CA SER A 2 -9.76 1.19 27.22
C SER A 2 -10.32 0.49 25.98
N VAL A 3 -9.55 -0.48 25.46
CA VAL A 3 -9.93 -1.27 24.30
C VAL A 3 -10.44 -2.62 24.78
N ASP A 4 -11.61 -3.02 24.27
CA ASP A 4 -12.17 -4.34 24.57
C ASP A 4 -11.71 -5.33 23.54
N PHE A 5 -10.62 -6.03 23.82
CA PHE A 5 -10.02 -6.98 22.90
C PHE A 5 -10.91 -8.19 22.61
N GLU A 6 -11.71 -8.63 23.59
CA GLU A 6 -12.63 -9.74 23.38
C GLU A 6 -13.73 -9.36 22.39
N ALA A 7 -14.24 -8.14 22.47
CA ALA A 7 -15.21 -7.64 21.51
C ALA A 7 -14.62 -7.59 20.10
N LEU A 8 -13.34 -7.17 19.99
CA LEU A 8 -12.68 -7.11 18.69
C LEU A 8 -12.53 -8.49 18.05
N ARG A 9 -12.28 -9.52 18.84
CA ARG A 9 -12.17 -10.89 18.31
C ARG A 9 -13.47 -11.39 17.73
N ARG A 10 -14.60 -10.85 18.16
CA ARG A 10 -15.93 -11.25 17.70
C ARG A 10 -16.42 -10.44 16.52
N CYS A 11 -15.67 -9.42 16.08
CA CYS A 11 -16.06 -8.62 14.94
C CYS A 11 -16.05 -9.47 13.67
N ALA A 12 -17.14 -9.39 12.93
CA ALA A 12 -17.32 -10.15 11.70
C ALA A 12 -18.26 -9.37 10.79
N PRO A 13 -18.19 -9.59 9.47
CA PRO A 13 -19.09 -8.88 8.57
C PRO A 13 -20.53 -9.37 8.72
N PRO A 14 -21.52 -8.51 8.47
CA PRO A 14 -22.92 -8.94 8.49
C PRO A 14 -23.20 -9.90 7.33
N ALA A 15 -24.22 -10.72 7.52
CA ALA A 15 -24.70 -11.59 6.45
C ALA A 15 -25.35 -10.76 5.35
N GLY A 16 -25.28 -11.23 4.12
CA GLY A 16 -25.97 -10.59 3.02
C GLY A 16 -25.32 -9.30 2.51
N MET A 17 -24.01 -9.22 2.60
CA MET A 17 -23.28 -8.09 2.00
C MET A 17 -23.60 -7.96 0.53
N PRO A 18 -23.83 -6.72 0.01
CA PRO A 18 -24.16 -6.53 -1.39
C PRO A 18 -23.00 -6.74 -2.37
N PHE A 19 -21.81 -6.91 -1.86
CA PHE A 19 -20.60 -7.12 -2.68
C PHE A 19 -19.60 -7.99 -1.91
N GLU A 20 -18.62 -8.50 -2.62
CA GLU A 20 -17.55 -9.28 -2.04
C GLU A 20 -16.21 -8.64 -2.41
N LEU A 21 -15.37 -8.39 -1.42
CA LEU A 21 -14.00 -7.93 -1.64
C LEU A 21 -13.12 -9.15 -1.83
N THR A 22 -12.52 -9.28 -3.00
CA THR A 22 -11.74 -10.47 -3.34
C THR A 22 -10.31 -10.40 -2.82
N ARG A 23 -9.74 -9.20 -2.79
CA ARG A 23 -8.36 -9.00 -2.32
C ARG A 23 -8.08 -7.51 -2.14
N ILE A 24 -6.94 -7.23 -1.51
CA ILE A 24 -6.41 -5.86 -1.48
C ILE A 24 -5.85 -5.57 -2.88
N GLY A 25 -6.33 -4.50 -3.51
CA GLY A 25 -5.86 -4.12 -4.84
C GLY A 25 -4.43 -3.61 -4.81
N HIS A 26 -4.16 -2.63 -3.97
CA HIS A 26 -2.81 -2.13 -3.76
C HIS A 26 -2.76 -1.24 -2.52
N VAL A 27 -1.54 -1.03 -2.04
CA VAL A 27 -1.24 -0.13 -0.92
C VAL A 27 -0.23 0.90 -1.43
N VAL A 28 -0.47 2.17 -1.14
CA VAL A 28 0.44 3.24 -1.52
C VAL A 28 1.03 3.87 -0.27
N LEU A 29 2.35 3.87 -0.18
CA LEU A 29 3.08 4.41 0.96
C LEU A 29 3.86 5.65 0.53
N ASN A 30 3.84 6.68 1.37
CA ASN A 30 4.69 7.85 1.19
C ASN A 30 6.03 7.57 1.88
N VAL A 31 7.12 7.83 1.18
CA VAL A 31 8.46 7.58 1.71
C VAL A 31 9.35 8.80 1.53
N SER A 32 10.32 8.98 2.42
CA SER A 32 11.25 10.09 2.34
C SER A 32 12.43 9.81 1.41
N ASP A 33 12.81 8.55 1.26
CA ASP A 33 13.92 8.13 0.40
C ASP A 33 13.42 7.02 -0.52
N LEU A 34 12.95 7.42 -1.69
CA LEU A 34 12.33 6.50 -2.64
C LEU A 34 13.30 5.41 -3.09
N GLN A 35 14.54 5.79 -3.41
CA GLN A 35 15.53 4.83 -3.91
C GLN A 35 15.88 3.78 -2.85
N ARG A 36 16.05 4.20 -1.62
CA ARG A 36 16.34 3.30 -0.50
C ARG A 36 15.17 2.36 -0.23
N SER A 37 13.95 2.88 -0.28
CA SER A 37 12.75 2.07 -0.05
C SER A 37 12.57 1.03 -1.15
N VAL A 38 12.79 1.40 -2.41
CA VAL A 38 12.74 0.45 -3.52
C VAL A 38 13.79 -0.63 -3.34
N ALA A 39 15.00 -0.26 -2.92
CA ALA A 39 16.07 -1.24 -2.69
C ALA A 39 15.68 -2.25 -1.60
N PHE A 40 14.98 -1.79 -0.57
CA PHE A 40 14.49 -2.67 0.50
C PHE A 40 13.47 -3.68 -0.04
N TYR A 41 12.45 -3.21 -0.76
CA TYR A 41 11.40 -4.09 -1.27
C TYR A 41 11.93 -5.06 -2.33
N THR A 42 12.82 -4.62 -3.22
CA THR A 42 13.35 -5.49 -4.25
C THR A 42 14.45 -6.41 -3.72
N GLY A 43 15.40 -5.86 -2.96
CA GLY A 43 16.57 -6.61 -2.51
C GLY A 43 16.32 -7.56 -1.36
N LEU A 44 15.44 -7.19 -0.42
CA LEU A 44 15.15 -8.02 0.75
C LEU A 44 13.86 -8.80 0.61
N LEU A 45 12.82 -8.21 0.03
CA LEU A 45 11.51 -8.86 -0.05
C LEU A 45 11.22 -9.48 -1.40
N GLY A 46 12.07 -9.24 -2.40
CA GLY A 46 11.92 -9.90 -3.70
C GLY A 46 10.83 -9.32 -4.59
N PHE A 47 10.37 -8.11 -4.32
CA PHE A 47 9.42 -7.45 -5.20
C PHE A 47 10.08 -7.09 -6.53
N ARG A 48 9.29 -6.96 -7.58
CA ARG A 48 9.74 -6.50 -8.88
C ARG A 48 9.08 -5.18 -9.21
N VAL A 49 9.86 -4.26 -9.80
CA VAL A 49 9.31 -2.98 -10.24
C VAL A 49 8.44 -3.22 -11.48
N SER A 50 7.21 -2.72 -11.43
CA SER A 50 6.26 -2.81 -12.55
C SER A 50 6.25 -1.54 -13.38
N ASP A 51 6.39 -0.38 -12.74
CA ASP A 51 6.33 0.91 -13.42
C ASP A 51 6.99 1.98 -12.58
N VAL A 52 7.46 3.03 -13.23
CA VAL A 52 8.11 4.17 -12.56
C VAL A 52 7.55 5.47 -13.14
N TYR A 53 7.09 6.36 -12.27
CA TYR A 53 6.71 7.71 -12.65
C TYR A 53 7.75 8.68 -12.12
N THR A 54 8.34 9.44 -13.04
CA THR A 54 9.37 10.41 -12.68
C THR A 54 8.74 11.67 -12.10
N GLU A 55 9.59 12.57 -11.55
CA GLU A 55 9.11 13.74 -10.84
C GLU A 55 8.32 14.72 -11.71
N ASP A 56 8.51 14.69 -13.01
CA ASP A 56 7.76 15.54 -13.94
C ASP A 56 6.29 15.06 -14.08
N ILE A 57 6.01 13.79 -13.76
CA ILE A 57 4.66 13.24 -13.78
C ILE A 57 4.06 13.25 -12.39
N MET A 58 4.82 12.78 -11.41
CA MET A 58 4.39 12.69 -10.02
C MET A 58 5.43 13.34 -9.12
N PRO A 59 5.10 14.46 -8.44
CA PRO A 59 6.04 15.10 -7.53
C PRO A 59 6.60 14.12 -6.50
N GLY A 60 7.93 14.06 -6.39
CA GLY A 60 8.61 13.11 -5.53
C GLY A 60 8.88 11.77 -6.17
N GLY A 61 8.27 11.50 -7.33
CA GLY A 61 8.39 10.21 -8.01
C GLY A 61 7.47 9.16 -7.43
N MET A 62 7.18 8.13 -8.23
CA MET A 62 6.34 7.01 -7.79
C MET A 62 6.81 5.72 -8.44
N VAL A 63 6.87 4.66 -7.65
CA VAL A 63 7.30 3.34 -8.13
C VAL A 63 6.24 2.32 -7.76
N PHE A 64 5.75 1.62 -8.77
CA PHE A 64 4.82 0.50 -8.58
C PHE A 64 5.61 -0.80 -8.55
N MET A 65 5.29 -1.67 -7.59
CA MET A 65 5.99 -2.94 -7.42
C MET A 65 4.98 -4.07 -7.23
N ARG A 66 5.42 -5.27 -7.59
CA ARG A 66 4.58 -6.47 -7.49
C ARG A 66 5.36 -7.62 -6.90
N CYS A 67 4.67 -8.51 -6.23
CA CYS A 67 5.23 -9.78 -5.75
C CYS A 67 4.58 -10.98 -6.46
N ASN A 68 3.58 -10.73 -7.30
CA ASN A 68 2.87 -11.74 -8.06
C ASN A 68 2.52 -11.19 -9.45
N THR A 69 1.48 -11.70 -10.09
CA THR A 69 1.09 -11.26 -11.44
C THR A 69 0.32 -9.94 -11.45
N ASP A 70 -0.10 -9.42 -10.29
CA ASP A 70 -0.76 -8.12 -10.25
C ASP A 70 0.24 -7.03 -10.59
N HIS A 71 -0.20 -6.03 -11.36
CA HIS A 71 0.66 -4.95 -11.83
C HIS A 71 1.29 -4.17 -10.66
N HIS A 72 0.49 -3.88 -9.65
CA HIS A 72 0.99 -3.12 -8.51
C HIS A 72 0.31 -3.58 -7.21
N GLY A 73 1.09 -4.26 -6.36
CA GLY A 73 0.63 -4.60 -5.01
C GLY A 73 1.03 -3.53 -4.02
N VAL A 74 2.22 -2.96 -4.17
CA VAL A 74 2.74 -1.88 -3.34
C VAL A 74 3.23 -0.77 -4.26
N ALA A 75 2.85 0.45 -3.96
CA ALA A 75 3.37 1.62 -4.65
C ALA A 75 4.02 2.56 -3.63
N LEU A 76 5.14 3.14 -3.99
CA LEU A 76 5.87 4.08 -3.15
C LEU A 76 5.85 5.45 -3.82
N VAL A 77 5.50 6.47 -3.05
CA VAL A 77 5.55 7.86 -3.50
C VAL A 77 6.63 8.56 -2.69
N GLY A 78 7.59 9.14 -3.39
CA GLY A 78 8.69 9.86 -2.76
C GLY A 78 8.27 11.27 -2.31
N GLY A 79 9.23 11.98 -1.69
CA GLY A 79 9.03 13.36 -1.32
C GLY A 79 8.47 13.59 0.08
N LEU A 80 8.25 12.53 0.87
CA LEU A 80 7.82 12.71 2.25
C LEU A 80 8.98 13.33 3.05
N PRO A 81 8.75 14.45 3.75
CA PRO A 81 9.80 15.03 4.60
C PRO A 81 10.24 14.06 5.68
N PRO A 82 11.55 13.97 5.98
CA PRO A 82 12.02 13.12 7.07
C PRO A 82 11.39 13.51 8.40
N GLY A 83 11.12 12.52 9.24
CA GLY A 83 10.56 12.71 10.57
C GLY A 83 9.04 12.86 10.62
N ARG A 84 8.36 12.80 9.50
CA ARG A 84 6.88 12.82 9.51
C ARG A 84 6.36 11.49 10.05
N VAL A 85 5.29 11.58 10.85
CA VAL A 85 4.65 10.41 11.48
C VAL A 85 3.18 10.40 11.09
N ASN A 86 2.63 9.20 10.97
CA ASN A 86 1.20 8.99 10.68
C ASN A 86 0.77 9.50 9.31
N GLN A 87 1.73 9.67 8.39
CA GLN A 87 1.44 10.09 7.03
C GLN A 87 2.11 9.19 6.00
N ASP A 88 2.53 8.00 6.43
CA ASP A 88 3.23 7.05 5.56
C ASP A 88 2.29 6.39 4.57
N LEU A 89 1.06 6.13 4.98
CA LEU A 89 0.06 5.51 4.12
C LEU A 89 -0.61 6.59 3.27
N ASN A 90 -0.47 6.46 1.95
CA ASN A 90 -1.12 7.36 1.01
C ASN A 90 -2.58 6.93 0.80
N HIS A 91 -2.79 5.69 0.38
CA HIS A 91 -4.13 5.13 0.25
C HIS A 91 -4.08 3.61 0.16
N LEU A 92 -5.24 3.00 0.38
CA LEU A 92 -5.44 1.57 0.26
C LEU A 92 -6.60 1.35 -0.72
N ALA A 93 -6.40 0.49 -1.70
CA ALA A 93 -7.42 0.17 -2.69
C ALA A 93 -7.81 -1.30 -2.60
N PHE A 94 -9.12 -1.54 -2.63
CA PHE A 94 -9.66 -2.89 -2.64
C PHE A 94 -10.12 -3.25 -4.06
N GLU A 95 -10.03 -4.52 -4.37
CA GLU A 95 -10.57 -5.06 -5.61
C GLU A 95 -11.85 -5.80 -5.29
N VAL A 96 -12.90 -5.55 -6.05
CA VAL A 96 -14.18 -6.23 -5.88
C VAL A 96 -14.42 -7.19 -7.03
N GLY A 97 -15.07 -8.29 -6.72
CA GLY A 97 -15.57 -9.20 -7.73
C GLY A 97 -16.74 -8.55 -8.45
N SER A 98 -16.89 -8.85 -9.72
CA SER A 98 -17.91 -8.25 -10.59
C SER A 98 -19.34 -8.31 -10.04
#